data_f668cce9935db3542167ec5b88e80fc8
#
_entry.id   f668cce9935db3542167ec5b88e80fc8
#
_cell.length_a   1.000
_cell.length_b   1.000
_cell.length_c   1.000
_cell.angle_alpha   90.00
_cell.angle_beta   90.00
_cell.angle_gamma   90.00
#
_symmetry.space_group_name_H-M   'P 1'
#
loop_
_entity.id
_entity.type
_entity.pdbx_description
1 polymer ?
#
loop_
_entity_poly.entity_id
_entity_poly.type
_entity_poly.pdbx_seq_one_letter_code
_entity_poly.pdbx_strand_id
1 'polypeptide(L)'
;MKSNEKSIKEVIDELLKNYRLDTKLNEINLINSWEKITGKMIAKHTQKIFIHKQCLYVTLDSAALRMELSHEKAKIIKMLNEAAGLEVISEIVFK
;
A
#
# COMPACT_ATOMS: atom_id res chain seq x y z
N MET A 1 35.20 22.01 -0.83
CA MET A 1 34.52 21.64 -0.68
C MET A 1 33.88 21.68 0.41
N LYS A 2 33.82 22.31 1.11
CA LYS A 2 33.30 22.45 2.12
C LYS A 2 32.01 22.82 2.13
N SER A 3 31.53 23.61 1.36
CA SER A 3 30.14 23.99 1.26
C SER A 3 29.26 22.78 1.05
N ASN A 4 29.86 21.69 0.63
CA ASN A 4 29.11 20.48 0.42
C ASN A 4 29.25 19.50 1.53
N GLU A 5 29.96 19.90 2.56
CA GLU A 5 30.13 18.98 3.66
C GLU A 5 28.96 19.01 4.59
N LYS A 6 28.28 17.91 4.69
CA LYS A 6 27.19 17.72 5.65
C LYS A 6 27.65 16.69 6.64
N SER A 7 27.16 16.80 7.86
CA SER A 7 27.45 15.79 8.87
C SER A 7 26.76 14.48 8.43
N ILE A 8 27.30 13.36 8.89
CA ILE A 8 26.70 12.06 8.60
C ILE A 8 25.25 12.04 9.08
N LYS A 9 24.99 12.66 10.22
CA LYS A 9 23.64 12.74 10.75
C LYS A 9 22.69 13.46 9.80
N GLU A 10 23.13 14.57 9.23
CA GLU A 10 22.28 15.32 8.29
C GLU A 10 21.99 14.51 7.03
N VAL A 11 22.98 13.80 6.52
CA VAL A 11 22.78 12.97 5.33
C VAL A 11 21.80 11.85 5.64
N ILE A 12 21.93 11.20 6.78
CA ILE A 12 21.03 10.12 7.18
C ILE A 12 19.61 10.65 7.36
N ASP A 13 19.47 11.82 7.98
CA ASP A 13 18.15 12.42 8.18
C ASP A 13 17.47 12.70 6.84
N GLU A 14 18.21 13.21 5.86
CA GLU A 14 17.68 13.46 4.53
C GLU A 14 17.25 12.16 3.84
N LEU A 15 18.09 11.12 3.95
CA LEU A 15 17.77 9.84 3.34
C LEU A 15 16.51 9.22 3.96
N LEU A 16 16.39 9.29 5.27
CA LEU A 16 15.21 8.76 5.97
C LEU A 16 13.95 9.53 5.56
N LYS A 17 14.08 10.83 5.41
CA LYS A 17 12.97 11.67 5.00
C LYS A 17 12.50 11.30 3.60
N ASN A 18 13.44 11.13 2.68
CA ASN A 18 13.11 10.73 1.32
C ASN A 18 12.51 9.34 1.27
N TYR A 19 13.03 8.43 2.07
CA TYR A 19 12.49 7.07 2.16
C TYR A 19 11.03 7.08 2.61
N ARG A 20 10.70 7.90 3.61
CA ARG A 20 9.33 8.00 4.10
C ARG A 20 8.39 8.55 3.05
N LEU A 21 8.85 9.54 2.27
CA LEU A 21 8.05 10.10 1.19
C LEU A 21 7.79 9.05 0.12
N ASP A 22 8.82 8.29 -0.26
CA ASP A 22 8.69 7.26 -1.27
C ASP A 22 7.73 6.16 -0.79
N THR A 23 7.84 5.76 0.47
CA THR A 23 6.95 4.75 1.04
C THR A 23 5.51 5.23 0.98
N LYS A 24 5.26 6.49 1.34
CA LYS A 24 3.92 7.06 1.30
C LYS A 24 3.36 7.09 -0.12
N LEU A 25 4.18 7.51 -1.08
CA LEU A 25 3.77 7.55 -2.48
C LEU A 25 3.45 6.15 -3.00
N ASN A 26 4.27 5.16 -2.62
CA ASN A 26 4.04 3.79 -3.03
C ASN A 26 2.74 3.25 -2.45
N GLU A 27 2.42 3.61 -1.21
CA GLU A 27 1.16 3.22 -0.59
C GLU A 27 -0.02 3.85 -1.31
N ILE A 28 0.07 5.13 -1.65
CA ILE A 28 -0.98 5.83 -2.38
C ILE A 28 -1.20 5.19 -3.75
N ASN A 29 -0.11 4.87 -4.45
CA ASN A 29 -0.19 4.24 -5.76
C ASN A 29 -0.84 2.87 -5.68
N LEU A 30 -0.53 2.10 -4.65
CA LEU A 30 -1.15 0.79 -4.46
C LEU A 30 -2.64 0.94 -4.22
N ILE A 31 -3.04 1.86 -3.35
CA ILE A 31 -4.45 2.09 -3.06
C ILE A 31 -5.19 2.53 -4.33
N ASN A 32 -4.56 3.38 -5.14
CA ASN A 32 -5.17 3.85 -6.38
C ASN A 32 -5.32 2.75 -7.43
N SER A 33 -4.58 1.65 -7.31
CA SER A 33 -4.72 0.54 -8.24
C SER A 33 -5.76 -0.49 -7.77
N TRP A 34 -6.38 -0.29 -6.61
CA TRP A 34 -7.35 -1.23 -6.05
C TRP A 34 -8.48 -1.56 -7.02
N GLU A 35 -9.11 -0.52 -7.58
CA GLU A 35 -10.22 -0.74 -8.51
C GLU A 35 -9.75 -1.43 -9.79
N LYS A 36 -8.58 -1.07 -10.29
CA LYS A 36 -8.04 -1.67 -11.50
C LYS A 36 -7.77 -3.16 -11.32
N ILE A 37 -7.29 -3.53 -10.13
CA ILE A 37 -6.93 -4.91 -9.84
C ILE A 37 -8.15 -5.77 -9.50
N THR A 38 -9.07 -5.24 -8.68
CA THR A 38 -10.21 -6.03 -8.19
C THR A 38 -11.49 -5.82 -8.98
N GLY A 39 -11.56 -4.75 -9.77
CA GLY A 39 -12.74 -4.46 -10.58
C GLY A 39 -13.70 -3.48 -9.94
N LYS A 40 -14.58 -2.95 -10.78
CA LYS A 40 -15.52 -1.89 -10.36
C LYS A 40 -16.53 -2.37 -9.31
N MET A 41 -16.94 -3.62 -9.40
CA MET A 41 -17.93 -4.15 -8.46
C MET A 41 -17.37 -4.16 -7.03
N ILE A 42 -16.16 -4.67 -6.86
CA ILE A 42 -15.52 -4.72 -5.55
C ILE A 42 -15.21 -3.31 -5.05
N ALA A 43 -14.74 -2.45 -5.94
CA ALA A 43 -14.46 -1.06 -5.59
C ALA A 43 -15.73 -0.34 -5.13
N LYS A 44 -16.86 -0.63 -5.77
CA LYS A 44 -18.15 -0.02 -5.40
C LYS A 44 -18.56 -0.41 -3.99
N HIS A 45 -18.23 -1.62 -3.54
CA HIS A 45 -18.56 -2.09 -2.20
C HIS A 45 -17.46 -1.77 -1.18
N THR A 46 -16.38 -1.11 -1.60
CA THR A 46 -15.31 -0.72 -0.71
C THR A 46 -15.63 0.62 -0.10
N GLN A 47 -15.80 0.65 1.22
CA GLN A 47 -16.16 1.87 1.93
C GLN A 47 -14.94 2.62 2.44
N LYS A 48 -13.89 1.88 2.80
CA LYS A 48 -12.68 2.48 3.35
C LYS A 48 -11.50 1.60 2.99
N ILE A 49 -10.38 2.24 2.65
CA ILE A 49 -9.15 1.52 2.33
C ILE A 49 -7.96 2.35 2.80
N PHE A 50 -7.05 1.73 3.53
CA PHE A 50 -5.84 2.41 3.99
C PHE A 50 -4.76 1.37 4.31
N ILE A 51 -3.52 1.83 4.39
CA ILE A 51 -2.38 0.97 4.72
C ILE A 51 -1.77 1.44 6.03
N HIS A 52 -1.46 0.48 6.90
CA HIS A 52 -0.75 0.76 8.14
C HIS A 52 0.20 -0.40 8.43
N LYS A 53 1.48 -0.07 8.60
CA LYS A 53 2.53 -1.07 8.89
C LYS A 53 2.51 -2.24 7.91
N GLN A 54 2.51 -1.92 6.63
CA GLN A 54 2.52 -2.89 5.53
C GLN A 54 1.29 -3.80 5.51
N CYS A 55 0.23 -3.40 6.17
CA CYS A 55 -1.03 -4.13 6.14
C CYS A 55 -2.09 -3.26 5.48
N LEU A 56 -2.76 -3.81 4.45
CA LEU A 56 -3.85 -3.13 3.78
C LEU A 56 -5.15 -3.45 4.48
N TYR A 57 -5.86 -2.43 4.92
CA TYR A 57 -7.16 -2.58 5.57
C TYR A 57 -8.24 -2.14 4.60
N VAL A 58 -9.17 -3.04 4.31
CA VAL A 58 -10.25 -2.77 3.37
C VAL A 58 -11.58 -3.04 4.07
N THR A 59 -12.41 -2.01 4.15
CA THR A 59 -13.74 -2.13 4.74
C THR A 59 -14.75 -2.32 3.62
N LEU A 60 -15.46 -3.44 3.65
CA LEU A 60 -16.45 -3.79 2.64
C LEU A 60 -17.85 -3.80 3.25
N ASP A 61 -18.85 -3.44 2.48
CA ASP A 61 -20.23 -3.45 2.93
C ASP A 61 -20.95 -4.76 2.57
N SER A 62 -20.19 -5.78 2.19
CA SER A 62 -20.77 -7.08 1.81
C SER A 62 -20.02 -8.21 2.51
N ALA A 63 -20.77 -8.98 3.33
CA ALA A 63 -20.20 -10.13 4.02
C ALA A 63 -19.75 -11.21 3.04
N ALA A 64 -20.50 -11.38 1.94
CA ALA A 64 -20.16 -12.37 0.93
C ALA A 64 -18.82 -12.02 0.25
N LEU A 65 -18.62 -10.74 -0.07
CA LEU A 65 -17.37 -10.31 -0.68
C LEU A 65 -16.20 -10.47 0.30
N ARG A 66 -16.41 -10.16 1.58
CA ARG A 66 -15.35 -10.35 2.58
C ARG A 66 -14.90 -11.79 2.62
N MET A 67 -15.85 -12.72 2.58
CA MET A 67 -15.52 -14.13 2.62
C MET A 67 -14.77 -14.56 1.37
N GLU A 68 -15.27 -14.20 0.20
CA GLU A 68 -14.61 -14.54 -1.06
C GLU A 68 -13.20 -13.98 -1.15
N LEU A 69 -13.04 -12.71 -0.85
CA LEU A 69 -11.73 -12.07 -0.96
C LEU A 69 -10.75 -12.61 0.08
N SER A 70 -11.25 -13.05 1.24
CA SER A 70 -10.39 -13.63 2.26
C SER A 70 -9.71 -14.91 1.78
N HIS A 71 -10.31 -15.63 0.84
CA HIS A 71 -9.70 -16.84 0.27
C HIS A 71 -8.68 -16.50 -0.81
N GLU A 72 -8.63 -15.25 -1.27
CA GLU A 72 -7.74 -14.83 -2.35
C GLU A 72 -6.66 -13.85 -1.89
N LYS A 73 -6.42 -13.76 -0.58
CA LYS A 73 -5.49 -12.76 -0.04
C LYS A 73 -4.10 -12.80 -0.67
N ALA A 74 -3.51 -13.99 -0.74
CA ALA A 74 -2.15 -14.12 -1.27
C ALA A 74 -2.07 -13.62 -2.72
N LYS A 75 -3.07 -13.95 -3.51
CA LYS A 75 -3.12 -13.55 -4.91
C LYS A 75 -3.29 -12.04 -5.04
N ILE A 76 -4.18 -11.47 -4.22
CA ILE A 76 -4.44 -10.03 -4.25
C ILE A 76 -3.20 -9.25 -3.82
N ILE A 77 -2.53 -9.68 -2.75
CA ILE A 77 -1.29 -9.06 -2.30
C ILE A 77 -0.27 -9.03 -3.41
N LYS A 78 -0.10 -10.18 -4.08
CA LYS A 78 0.87 -10.29 -5.16
C LYS A 78 0.53 -9.34 -6.30
N MET A 79 -0.72 -9.30 -6.72
CA MET A 79 -1.15 -8.44 -7.83
C MET A 79 -1.00 -6.97 -7.49
N LEU A 80 -1.34 -6.57 -6.27
CA LEU A 80 -1.21 -5.18 -5.86
C LEU A 80 0.25 -4.74 -5.78
N ASN A 81 1.11 -5.59 -5.22
CA ASN A 81 2.53 -5.28 -5.14
C ASN A 81 3.16 -5.22 -6.53
N GLU A 82 2.75 -6.10 -7.43
CA GLU A 82 3.24 -6.06 -8.81
C GLU A 82 2.82 -4.77 -9.49
N ALA A 83 1.59 -4.32 -9.27
CA ALA A 83 1.11 -3.06 -9.84
C ALA A 83 1.88 -1.87 -9.27
N ALA A 84 2.29 -1.94 -8.02
CA ALA A 84 3.08 -0.87 -7.39
C ALA A 84 4.55 -0.92 -7.79
N GLY A 85 5.01 -2.06 -8.30
CA GLY A 85 6.39 -2.23 -8.72
C GLY A 85 7.36 -2.66 -7.62
N LEU A 86 6.85 -2.87 -6.41
CA LEU A 86 7.67 -3.33 -5.29
C LEU A 86 6.76 -3.88 -4.19
N GLU A 87 7.37 -4.49 -3.18
CA GLU A 87 6.60 -5.07 -2.09
C GLU A 87 6.20 -3.98 -1.10
N VAL A 88 4.97 -3.51 -1.19
CA VAL A 88 4.44 -2.45 -0.34
C VAL A 88 3.68 -3.02 0.85
N ILE A 89 2.91 -4.08 0.64
CA ILE A 89 2.12 -4.71 1.69
C ILE A 89 2.49 -6.18 1.82
N SER A 90 2.36 -6.71 3.04
CA SER A 90 2.60 -8.11 3.31
C SER A 90 1.35 -8.81 3.83
N GLU A 91 0.29 -8.05 4.12
CA GLU A 91 -0.94 -8.60 4.66
C GLU A 91 -2.15 -7.76 4.22
N ILE A 92 -3.33 -8.38 4.19
CA ILE A 92 -4.60 -7.70 3.95
C ILE A 92 -5.59 -8.11 5.03
N VAL A 93 -6.35 -7.13 5.52
CA VAL A 93 -7.45 -7.38 6.45
C VAL A 93 -8.73 -6.85 5.80
N PHE A 94 -9.73 -7.71 5.66
CA PHE A 94 -11.04 -7.31 5.15
C PHE A 94 -11.99 -7.19 6.32
N LYS A 95 -12.63 -6.04 6.44
CA LYS A 95 -13.57 -5.76 7.52
C LYS A 95 -14.97 -5.57 7.00
#